data_4a68c2924e0a48cc75d0c4f18a29ede3
#
_entry.id   4a68c2924e0a48cc75d0c4f18a29ede3
#
_cell.length_a   1.000
_cell.length_b   1.000
_cell.length_c   1.000
_cell.angle_alpha   90.00
_cell.angle_beta   90.00
_cell.angle_gamma   90.00
#
_symmetry.space_group_name_H-M   'P 1'
#
loop_
_entity.id
_entity.type
_entity.pdbx_description
1 polymer ?
#
loop_
_entity_poly.entity_id
_entity_poly.type
_entity_poly.pdbx_seq_one_letter_code
_entity_poly.pdbx_strand_id
1 'polypeptide(L)'
;MTDIIEDAVEALREKMSKNSFDGTAKFEIEGEGSIVISENMVYTSDEETDVTFKASVEIFQEIFNGELDPTSAFMTGKLKIDGDMGTAMRLANVFG
;
A
#
# COMPACT_ATOMS: atom_id res chain seq x y z
N MET A 1 18.78 -10.62 -9.02
CA MET A 1 18.31 -10.37 -7.65
C MET A 1 17.10 -9.45 -7.71
N THR A 2 16.01 -9.85 -7.08
CA THR A 2 14.77 -9.07 -7.17
C THR A 2 14.79 -7.95 -6.15
N ASP A 3 14.43 -6.75 -6.60
CA ASP A 3 14.31 -5.59 -5.72
C ASP A 3 12.93 -5.66 -5.05
N ILE A 4 12.89 -5.61 -3.74
CA ILE A 4 11.64 -5.67 -2.97
C ILE A 4 10.70 -4.54 -3.37
N ILE A 5 11.22 -3.35 -3.61
CA ILE A 5 10.41 -2.21 -4.04
C ILE A 5 9.82 -2.46 -5.42
N GLU A 6 10.60 -2.99 -6.36
CA GLU A 6 10.10 -3.30 -7.70
C GLU A 6 9.02 -4.37 -7.65
N ASP A 7 9.21 -5.40 -6.83
CA ASP A 7 8.20 -6.45 -6.65
C ASP A 7 6.90 -5.88 -6.10
N ALA A 8 7.00 -4.99 -5.13
CA ALA A 8 5.84 -4.35 -4.54
C ALA A 8 5.12 -3.46 -5.56
N VAL A 9 5.87 -2.71 -6.36
CA VAL A 9 5.29 -1.87 -7.41
C VAL A 9 4.52 -2.72 -8.41
N GLU A 10 5.09 -3.86 -8.83
CA GLU A 10 4.42 -4.76 -9.77
C GLU A 10 3.15 -5.35 -9.18
N ALA A 11 3.19 -5.76 -7.89
CA ALA A 11 2.02 -6.29 -7.21
C ALA A 11 0.92 -5.25 -7.11
N LEU A 12 1.27 -4.00 -6.81
CA LEU A 12 0.31 -2.92 -6.72
C LEU A 12 -0.27 -2.56 -8.09
N ARG A 13 0.56 -2.56 -9.11
CA ARG A 13 0.08 -2.28 -10.48
C ARG A 13 -0.93 -3.33 -10.92
N GLU A 14 -0.69 -4.59 -10.58
CA GLU A 14 -1.64 -5.66 -10.90
C GLU A 14 -2.97 -5.45 -10.19
N LYS A 15 -2.94 -5.08 -8.91
CA LYS A 15 -4.14 -4.78 -8.15
C LYS A 15 -4.89 -3.58 -8.76
N MET A 16 -4.17 -2.53 -9.12
CA MET A 16 -4.78 -1.33 -9.68
C MET A 16 -5.32 -1.56 -11.09
N SER A 17 -4.80 -2.52 -11.84
CA SER A 17 -5.31 -2.82 -13.18
C SER A 17 -6.72 -3.41 -13.13
N LYS A 18 -7.09 -4.00 -12.01
CA LYS A 18 -8.40 -4.66 -11.83
C LYS A 18 -9.38 -3.83 -11.01
N ASN A 19 -8.91 -2.74 -10.42
CA ASN A 19 -9.69 -1.92 -9.51
C ASN A 19 -9.44 -0.45 -9.78
N SER A 20 -10.39 0.40 -9.38
CA SER A 20 -10.24 1.85 -9.48
C SER A 20 -10.00 2.44 -8.09
N PHE A 21 -9.15 3.44 -8.02
CA PHE A 21 -8.89 4.16 -6.79
C PHE A 21 -8.73 5.65 -7.09
N ASP A 22 -9.59 6.46 -6.49
CA ASP A 22 -9.51 7.92 -6.58
C ASP A 22 -8.77 8.45 -5.37
N GLY A 23 -7.76 9.29 -5.60
CA GLY A 23 -6.98 9.87 -4.55
C GLY A 23 -5.53 9.42 -4.60
N THR A 24 -4.80 9.70 -3.53
CA THR A 24 -3.38 9.36 -3.45
C THR A 24 -3.10 8.60 -2.16
N ALA A 25 -2.20 7.63 -2.25
CA ALA A 25 -1.77 6.85 -1.10
C ALA A 25 -0.28 6.55 -1.21
N LYS A 26 0.37 6.48 -0.06
CA LYS A 26 1.79 6.15 -0.01
C LYS A 26 1.98 4.91 0.87
N PHE A 27 2.83 4.00 0.40
CA PHE A 27 3.23 2.84 1.17
C PHE A 27 4.68 3.01 1.59
N GLU A 28 4.90 3.25 2.85
CA GLU A 28 6.26 3.35 3.39
C GLU A 28 6.69 1.96 3.88
N ILE A 29 7.60 1.35 3.14
CA ILE A 29 8.12 0.03 3.48
C ILE A 29 9.38 0.24 4.29
N GLU A 30 9.34 -0.12 5.56
CA GLU A 30 10.44 0.15 6.49
C GLU A 30 11.75 -0.42 6.00
N GLY A 31 12.76 0.44 5.91
CA GLY A 31 14.09 0.06 5.46
C GLY A 31 14.28 -0.08 3.96
N GLU A 32 13.21 0.07 3.17
CA GLU A 32 13.28 -0.16 1.72
C GLU A 32 12.93 1.07 0.89
N GLY A 33 11.92 1.82 1.26
CA GLY A 33 11.52 3.01 0.53
C GLY A 33 10.03 3.23 0.52
N SER A 34 9.57 4.11 -0.37
CA SER A 34 8.17 4.49 -0.45
C SER A 34 7.63 4.34 -1.85
N ILE A 35 6.38 3.91 -1.96
CA ILE A 35 5.67 3.73 -3.23
C ILE A 35 4.40 4.56 -3.15
N VAL A 36 4.10 5.29 -4.22
CA VAL A 36 2.91 6.13 -4.30
C VAL A 36 1.92 5.56 -5.32
N ILE A 37 0.65 5.55 -4.94
CA ILE A 37 -0.46 5.29 -5.86
C ILE A 37 -1.17 6.61 -6.06
N SER A 38 -1.29 7.07 -7.30
CA SER A 38 -1.99 8.29 -7.66
C SER A 38 -2.83 8.03 -8.89
N GLU A 39 -4.15 8.08 -8.76
CA GLU A 39 -5.09 7.86 -9.85
C GLU A 39 -4.79 6.58 -10.65
N ASN A 40 -4.59 5.47 -9.96
CA ASN A 40 -4.24 4.16 -10.54
C ASN A 40 -2.82 4.05 -11.10
N MET A 41 -2.03 5.09 -10.99
CA MET A 41 -0.61 5.03 -11.34
C MET A 41 0.18 4.63 -10.11
N VAL A 42 1.17 3.76 -10.29
CA VAL A 42 2.01 3.27 -9.20
C VAL A 42 3.47 3.57 -9.54
N TYR A 43 4.13 4.28 -8.65
CA TYR A 43 5.53 4.66 -8.86
C TYR A 43 6.22 4.90 -7.52
N THR A 44 7.55 4.87 -7.54
CA THR A 44 8.34 5.16 -6.34
C THR A 44 8.44 6.66 -6.15
N SER A 45 8.11 7.13 -4.95
CA SER A 45 8.17 8.55 -4.61
C SER A 45 8.01 8.72 -3.10
N ASP A 46 8.45 9.87 -2.60
CA ASP A 46 8.27 10.24 -1.20
C ASP A 46 7.40 11.50 -1.06
N GLU A 47 6.59 11.78 -2.08
CA GLU A 47 5.71 12.94 -2.07
C GLU A 47 4.56 12.76 -1.06
N GLU A 48 3.95 13.87 -0.67
CA GLU A 48 2.81 13.83 0.24
C GLU A 48 1.58 13.25 -0.47
N THR A 49 0.80 12.47 0.28
CA THR A 49 -0.40 11.83 -0.23
C THR A 49 -1.52 11.96 0.78
N ASP A 50 -2.75 11.65 0.35
CA ASP A 50 -3.92 11.74 1.22
C ASP A 50 -3.81 10.79 2.42
N VAL A 51 -3.20 9.64 2.23
CA VAL A 51 -3.03 8.66 3.29
C VAL A 51 -1.66 7.97 3.13
N THR A 52 -1.06 7.61 4.26
CA THR A 52 0.22 6.88 4.29
C THR A 52 0.02 5.58 5.06
N PHE A 53 0.46 4.48 4.46
CA PHE A 53 0.50 3.17 5.10
C PHE A 53 1.96 2.84 5.40
N LYS A 54 2.24 2.45 6.63
CA LYS A 54 3.60 2.14 7.04
C LYS A 54 3.65 0.77 7.71
N ALA A 55 4.55 -0.07 7.25
CA ALA A 55 4.75 -1.40 7.83
C ALA A 55 6.08 -1.98 7.38
N SER A 56 6.41 -3.15 7.93
CA SER A 56 7.60 -3.89 7.50
C SER A 56 7.38 -4.55 6.14
N VAL A 57 8.47 -5.00 5.54
CA VAL A 57 8.43 -5.75 4.28
C VAL A 57 7.51 -6.96 4.40
N GLU A 58 7.67 -7.73 5.48
CA GLU A 58 6.90 -8.97 5.68
C GLU A 58 5.40 -8.70 5.74
N ILE A 59 5.01 -7.63 6.44
CA ILE A 59 3.60 -7.29 6.57
C ILE A 59 3.01 -6.89 5.21
N PHE A 60 3.72 -6.07 4.45
CA PHE A 60 3.23 -5.69 3.12
C PHE A 60 3.16 -6.88 2.18
N GLN A 61 4.13 -7.79 2.25
CA GLN A 61 4.10 -9.01 1.43
C GLN A 61 2.88 -9.85 1.74
N GLU A 62 2.55 -10.03 3.02
CA GLU A 62 1.36 -10.77 3.42
C GLU A 62 0.08 -10.11 2.93
N ILE A 63 0.02 -8.77 2.99
CA ILE A 63 -1.14 -8.02 2.50
C ILE A 63 -1.27 -8.18 0.99
N PHE A 64 -0.18 -8.01 0.25
CA PHE A 64 -0.21 -8.09 -1.21
C PHE A 64 -0.52 -9.49 -1.70
N ASN A 65 -0.13 -10.52 -0.94
CA ASN A 65 -0.41 -11.91 -1.29
C ASN A 65 -1.82 -12.35 -0.88
N GLY A 66 -2.55 -11.50 -0.18
CA GLY A 66 -3.89 -11.84 0.29
C GLY A 66 -3.91 -12.68 1.56
N GLU A 67 -2.77 -12.86 2.22
CA GLU A 67 -2.67 -13.66 3.44
C GLU A 67 -3.05 -12.87 4.69
N LEU A 68 -2.98 -11.55 4.62
CA LEU A 68 -3.29 -10.68 5.75
C LEU A 68 -4.21 -9.54 5.28
N ASP A 69 -5.34 -9.40 5.95
CA ASP A 69 -6.27 -8.32 5.67
C ASP A 69 -5.70 -7.00 6.20
N PRO A 70 -5.66 -5.94 5.37
CA PRO A 70 -5.14 -4.63 5.82
C PRO A 70 -5.84 -4.09 7.05
N THR A 71 -7.16 -4.27 7.15
CA THR A 71 -7.93 -3.80 8.30
C THR A 71 -7.50 -4.53 9.57
N SER A 72 -7.33 -5.86 9.48
CA SER A 72 -6.85 -6.65 10.62
C SER A 72 -5.44 -6.24 11.02
N ALA A 73 -4.57 -5.99 10.04
CA ALA A 73 -3.20 -5.56 10.30
C ALA A 73 -3.19 -4.22 11.04
N PHE A 74 -4.07 -3.29 10.64
CA PHE A 74 -4.18 -2.00 11.31
C PHE A 74 -4.66 -2.16 12.75
N MET A 75 -5.69 -2.98 12.96
CA MET A 75 -6.26 -3.19 14.29
C MET A 75 -5.28 -3.86 15.25
N THR A 76 -4.40 -4.70 14.75
CA THR A 76 -3.41 -5.38 15.58
C THR A 76 -2.08 -4.61 15.70
N GLY A 77 -2.00 -3.43 15.09
CA GLY A 77 -0.81 -2.59 15.17
C GLY A 77 0.32 -2.98 14.24
N LYS A 78 0.10 -3.93 13.34
CA LYS A 78 1.11 -4.36 12.36
C LYS A 78 1.24 -3.38 11.21
N LEU A 79 0.14 -2.69 10.89
CA LEU A 79 0.09 -1.69 9.83
C LEU A 79 -0.28 -0.35 10.47
N LYS A 80 0.50 0.68 10.19
CA LYS A 80 0.18 2.03 10.64
C LYS A 80 -0.46 2.79 9.49
N ILE A 81 -1.52 3.54 9.81
CA ILE A 81 -2.23 4.34 8.81
C ILE A 81 -2.27 5.77 9.32
N ASP A 82 -1.79 6.71 8.49
CA ASP A 82 -1.77 8.12 8.81
C ASP A 82 -2.40 8.89 7.67
N GLY A 83 -3.31 9.81 7.99
CA GLY A 83 -3.97 10.64 7.01
C GLY A 83 -5.47 10.39 6.94
N ASP A 84 -6.06 10.50 5.75
CA ASP A 84 -7.49 10.37 5.56
C ASP A 84 -7.95 8.92 5.65
N MET A 85 -8.71 8.60 6.70
CA MET A 85 -9.19 7.24 6.93
C MET A 85 -10.20 6.80 5.87
N GLY A 86 -10.97 7.72 5.32
CA GLY A 86 -11.90 7.38 4.23
C GLY A 86 -11.16 6.87 3.01
N THR A 87 -10.07 7.54 2.65
CA THR A 87 -9.21 7.11 1.55
C THR A 87 -8.55 5.76 1.87
N ALA A 88 -8.10 5.59 3.11
CA ALA A 88 -7.49 4.33 3.56
C ALA A 88 -8.46 3.17 3.40
N MET A 89 -9.71 3.34 3.81
CA MET A 89 -10.71 2.28 3.72
C MET A 89 -11.04 1.93 2.28
N ARG A 90 -11.11 2.94 1.40
CA ARG A 90 -11.34 2.67 -0.03
C ARG A 90 -10.20 1.85 -0.62
N LEU A 91 -8.97 2.18 -0.27
CA LEU A 91 -7.83 1.43 -0.77
C LEU A 91 -7.76 0.03 -0.17
N ALA A 92 -8.11 -0.12 1.10
CA ALA A 92 -8.14 -1.44 1.73
C ALA A 92 -9.08 -2.40 0.99
N ASN A 93 -10.18 -1.88 0.44
CA ASN A 93 -11.12 -2.70 -0.33
C ASN A 93 -10.51 -3.23 -1.63
N VAL A 94 -9.49 -2.56 -2.16
CA VAL A 94 -8.77 -3.02 -3.35
C VAL A 94 -8.00 -4.29 -3.03
N PHE A 95 -7.48 -4.41 -1.82
CA PHE A 95 -6.71 -5.59 -1.40
C PHE A 95 -7.58 -6.68 -0.78
N GLY A 96 -8.74 -6.30 -0.30
CA GLY A 96 -9.68 -7.25 0.30
C GLY A 96 -10.55 -7.95 -0.74
#